data_5bd93ebae70db41e695ca8e44b308165
#
_entry.id   5bd93ebae70db41e695ca8e44b308165
#
_cell.length_a   1.000
_cell.length_b   1.000
_cell.length_c   1.000
_cell.angle_alpha   90.00
_cell.angle_beta   90.00
_cell.angle_gamma   90.00
#
_symmetry.space_group_name_H-M   'P 1'
#
loop_
_entity.id
_entity.type
_entity.pdbx_description
1 polymer ?
#
loop_
_entity_poly.entity_id
_entity_poly.type
_entity_poly.pdbx_seq_one_letter_code
_entity_poly.pdbx_strand_id
1 'polypeptide(L)'
;MKKIVLLSVILLTTSFSKDLFELGLEAYDKGEFDKAAKQWQNSCDGGNIDSCTNLGALFENGQGVAQDYNKAADLYKHTCDSKDAIGCHNLGVLYERGQGVEQDYIKAAKLYKQACDDGVNDSCSNLGVLYENGQGVEKNYYKAAQLWQKGCGDKFSMSCYNLGTLYNKGQGVKQDYYKAAQLWEKGCDSRDDMSCYNLGILYEKGQGVGRDYHMAKELFRKACDLGLPPGCDFYKKLNEKGF
;
A
#
# COMPACT_ATOMS: atom_id res chain seq x y z
N MET A 1 44.85 0.49 23.37
CA MET A 1 44.92 0.54 21.92
C MET A 1 43.87 -0.32 21.20
N LYS A 2 43.51 -1.54 21.65
CA LYS A 2 42.47 -2.38 20.97
C LYS A 2 41.04 -1.77 20.91
N LYS A 3 40.62 -1.00 21.93
CA LYS A 3 39.25 -0.38 21.93
C LYS A 3 39.11 0.79 20.95
N ILE A 4 40.18 1.54 20.69
CA ILE A 4 40.14 2.68 19.74
C ILE A 4 40.09 2.18 18.30
N VAL A 5 40.76 1.06 17.98
CA VAL A 5 40.74 0.47 16.63
C VAL A 5 39.36 -0.12 16.33
N LEU A 6 38.65 -0.72 17.32
CA LEU A 6 37.31 -1.24 17.09
C LEU A 6 36.28 -0.12 16.84
N LEU A 7 36.37 1.00 17.58
CA LEU A 7 35.46 2.13 17.38
C LEU A 7 35.67 2.82 15.99
N SER A 8 36.94 2.92 15.55
CA SER A 8 37.24 3.53 14.26
C SER A 8 36.81 2.64 13.08
N VAL A 9 36.88 1.31 13.22
CA VAL A 9 36.43 0.36 12.21
C VAL A 9 34.88 0.38 12.09
N ILE A 10 34.17 0.43 13.21
CA ILE A 10 32.70 0.50 13.21
C ILE A 10 32.22 1.82 12.60
N LEU A 11 32.85 2.95 12.93
CA LEU A 11 32.50 4.25 12.35
C LEU A 11 32.81 4.32 10.84
N LEU A 12 33.88 3.71 10.38
CA LEU A 12 34.25 3.67 8.96
C LEU A 12 33.28 2.78 8.16
N THR A 13 32.86 1.66 8.72
CA THR A 13 31.90 0.75 8.03
C THR A 13 30.51 1.36 7.89
N THR A 14 30.01 2.07 8.91
CA THR A 14 28.70 2.73 8.84
C THR A 14 28.69 3.92 7.87
N SER A 15 29.75 4.71 7.83
CA SER A 15 29.89 5.81 6.85
C SER A 15 30.00 5.27 5.42
N PHE A 16 30.78 4.22 5.19
CA PHE A 16 30.92 3.59 3.88
C PHE A 16 29.60 2.98 3.38
N SER A 17 28.85 2.29 4.28
CA SER A 17 27.56 1.71 3.88
C SER A 17 26.49 2.76 3.55
N LYS A 18 26.55 3.94 4.18
CA LYS A 18 25.65 5.07 3.86
C LYS A 18 25.97 5.65 2.48
N ASP A 19 27.24 5.85 2.17
CA ASP A 19 27.67 6.34 0.83
C ASP A 19 27.24 5.39 -0.28
N LEU A 20 27.33 4.06 -0.07
CA LEU A 20 26.88 3.06 -1.02
C LEU A 20 25.34 3.02 -1.17
N PHE A 21 24.60 3.31 -0.11
CA PHE A 21 23.16 3.43 -0.20
C PHE A 21 22.74 4.58 -1.11
N GLU A 22 23.32 5.77 -0.92
CA GLU A 22 23.06 6.95 -1.74
C GLU A 22 23.47 6.74 -3.21
N LEU A 23 24.62 6.10 -3.45
CA LEU A 23 25.04 5.74 -4.81
C LEU A 23 24.07 4.75 -5.48
N GLY A 24 23.48 3.86 -4.69
CA GLY A 24 22.43 2.95 -5.15
C GLY A 24 21.16 3.69 -5.56
N LEU A 25 20.72 4.66 -4.75
CA LEU A 25 19.56 5.51 -5.06
C LEU A 25 19.80 6.32 -6.35
N GLU A 26 20.96 6.95 -6.47
CA GLU A 26 21.30 7.71 -7.67
C GLU A 26 21.32 6.84 -8.95
N ALA A 27 21.82 5.61 -8.86
CA ALA A 27 21.80 4.66 -9.95
C ALA A 27 20.38 4.21 -10.30
N TYR A 28 19.55 3.95 -9.29
CA TYR A 28 18.15 3.58 -9.45
C TYR A 28 17.35 4.66 -10.17
N ASP A 29 17.48 5.91 -9.75
CA ASP A 29 16.80 7.07 -10.36
C ASP A 29 17.18 7.28 -11.82
N LYS A 30 18.39 6.88 -12.20
CA LYS A 30 18.87 6.89 -13.61
C LYS A 30 18.42 5.67 -14.41
N GLY A 31 17.74 4.69 -13.80
CA GLY A 31 17.38 3.42 -14.42
C GLY A 31 18.53 2.42 -14.56
N GLU A 32 19.68 2.69 -13.94
CA GLU A 32 20.88 1.84 -13.94
C GLU A 32 20.77 0.76 -12.85
N PHE A 33 19.73 -0.09 -12.96
CA PHE A 33 19.34 -1.03 -11.91
C PHE A 33 20.39 -2.08 -11.56
N ASP A 34 21.24 -2.48 -12.50
CA ASP A 34 22.38 -3.37 -12.28
C ASP A 34 23.43 -2.74 -11.36
N LYS A 35 23.68 -1.43 -11.53
CA LYS A 35 24.56 -0.68 -10.65
C LYS A 35 23.92 -0.47 -9.27
N ALA A 36 22.61 -0.13 -9.22
CA ALA A 36 21.88 0.00 -7.98
C ALA A 36 21.93 -1.29 -7.17
N ALA A 37 21.67 -2.44 -7.82
CA ALA A 37 21.73 -3.76 -7.17
C ALA A 37 23.12 -4.03 -6.57
N LYS A 38 24.19 -3.72 -7.29
CA LYS A 38 25.57 -3.91 -6.82
C LYS A 38 25.90 -3.01 -5.62
N GLN A 39 25.47 -1.74 -5.66
CA GLN A 39 25.71 -0.81 -4.55
C GLN A 39 24.92 -1.22 -3.31
N TRP A 40 23.63 -1.54 -3.48
CA TRP A 40 22.79 -1.98 -2.37
C TRP A 40 23.20 -3.34 -1.82
N GLN A 41 23.72 -4.27 -2.64
CA GLN A 41 24.29 -5.51 -2.13
C GLN A 41 25.46 -5.22 -1.17
N ASN A 42 26.44 -4.42 -1.62
CA ASN A 42 27.59 -4.08 -0.79
C ASN A 42 27.20 -3.29 0.48
N SER A 43 26.21 -2.41 0.36
CA SER A 43 25.70 -1.63 1.49
C SER A 43 24.92 -2.50 2.49
N CYS A 44 24.12 -3.44 1.98
CA CYS A 44 23.38 -4.43 2.79
C CYS A 44 24.33 -5.36 3.53
N ASP A 45 25.39 -5.86 2.85
CA ASP A 45 26.44 -6.66 3.46
C ASP A 45 27.20 -5.88 4.54
N GLY A 46 27.26 -4.56 4.41
CA GLY A 46 27.78 -3.62 5.41
C GLY A 46 26.80 -3.33 6.56
N GLY A 47 25.59 -3.89 6.54
CA GLY A 47 24.60 -3.79 7.61
C GLY A 47 23.59 -2.64 7.43
N ASN A 48 23.50 -2.00 6.26
CA ASN A 48 22.48 -1.00 5.98
C ASN A 48 21.14 -1.67 5.64
N ILE A 49 20.16 -1.52 6.51
CA ILE A 49 18.85 -2.19 6.40
C ILE A 49 18.03 -1.68 5.22
N ASP A 50 18.04 -0.38 4.97
CA ASP A 50 17.31 0.23 3.84
C ASP A 50 17.82 -0.32 2.50
N SER A 51 19.16 -0.53 2.39
CA SER A 51 19.77 -1.17 1.21
C SER A 51 19.32 -2.61 1.03
N CYS A 52 19.16 -3.37 2.12
CA CYS A 52 18.67 -4.74 2.04
C CYS A 52 17.21 -4.76 1.56
N THR A 53 16.38 -3.85 2.05
CA THR A 53 14.97 -3.73 1.64
C THR A 53 14.86 -3.35 0.16
N ASN A 54 15.65 -2.36 -0.30
CA ASN A 54 15.68 -1.95 -1.71
C ASN A 54 16.22 -3.06 -2.63
N LEU A 55 17.25 -3.77 -2.19
CA LEU A 55 17.78 -4.93 -2.92
C LEU A 55 16.73 -6.05 -3.04
N GLY A 56 15.97 -6.30 -1.96
CA GLY A 56 14.84 -7.22 -1.98
C GLY A 56 13.83 -6.85 -3.06
N ALA A 57 13.50 -5.55 -3.19
CA ALA A 57 12.60 -5.07 -4.23
C ALA A 57 13.16 -5.26 -5.65
N LEU A 58 14.46 -5.11 -5.85
CA LEU A 58 15.08 -5.42 -7.13
C LEU A 58 14.97 -6.90 -7.50
N PHE A 59 15.20 -7.80 -6.53
CA PHE A 59 15.00 -9.25 -6.76
C PHE A 59 13.53 -9.60 -6.99
N GLU A 60 12.60 -8.99 -6.25
CA GLU A 60 11.16 -9.19 -6.45
C GLU A 60 10.72 -8.79 -7.87
N ASN A 61 11.23 -7.67 -8.39
CA ASN A 61 10.82 -7.13 -9.68
C ASN A 61 11.69 -7.59 -10.87
N GLY A 62 12.83 -8.25 -10.63
CA GLY A 62 13.78 -8.60 -11.67
C GLY A 62 14.46 -7.38 -12.30
N GLN A 63 14.70 -6.32 -11.54
CA GLN A 63 15.30 -5.07 -12.00
C GLN A 63 16.82 -5.09 -11.78
N GLY A 64 17.60 -5.12 -12.85
CA GLY A 64 19.07 -5.17 -12.80
C GLY A 64 19.65 -6.50 -12.29
N VAL A 65 18.77 -7.41 -11.85
CA VAL A 65 19.08 -8.78 -11.41
C VAL A 65 18.00 -9.72 -11.96
N ALA A 66 18.31 -11.02 -12.04
CA ALA A 66 17.28 -12.00 -12.34
C ALA A 66 16.23 -12.02 -11.20
N GLN A 67 14.94 -12.07 -11.56
CA GLN A 67 13.87 -12.14 -10.57
C GLN A 67 14.04 -13.38 -9.69
N ASP A 68 14.00 -13.16 -8.38
CA ASP A 68 14.18 -14.24 -7.39
C ASP A 68 13.39 -13.91 -6.11
N TYR A 69 12.16 -14.41 -6.02
CA TYR A 69 11.31 -14.21 -4.86
C TYR A 69 11.86 -14.85 -3.57
N ASN A 70 12.67 -15.92 -3.67
CA ASN A 70 13.29 -16.53 -2.47
C ASN A 70 14.30 -15.56 -1.86
N LYS A 71 15.16 -14.96 -2.70
CA LYS A 71 16.13 -13.95 -2.23
C LYS A 71 15.42 -12.71 -1.70
N ALA A 72 14.35 -12.26 -2.36
CA ALA A 72 13.54 -11.15 -1.87
C ALA A 72 12.96 -11.47 -0.49
N ALA A 73 12.39 -12.67 -0.30
CA ALA A 73 11.83 -13.11 0.98
C ALA A 73 12.89 -13.17 2.09
N ASP A 74 14.09 -13.67 1.79
CA ASP A 74 15.20 -13.75 2.77
C ASP A 74 15.66 -12.34 3.19
N LEU A 75 15.80 -11.41 2.23
CA LEU A 75 16.15 -10.02 2.49
C LEU A 75 15.06 -9.32 3.32
N TYR A 76 13.80 -9.42 2.93
CA TYR A 76 12.69 -8.83 3.67
C TYR A 76 12.53 -9.43 5.07
N LYS A 77 12.80 -10.74 5.22
CA LYS A 77 12.82 -11.37 6.55
C LYS A 77 13.92 -10.78 7.42
N HIS A 78 15.13 -10.63 6.88
CA HIS A 78 16.25 -10.01 7.59
C HIS A 78 15.92 -8.58 8.04
N THR A 79 15.33 -7.77 7.15
CA THR A 79 14.98 -6.37 7.45
C THR A 79 13.82 -6.30 8.44
N CYS A 80 12.79 -7.15 8.31
CA CYS A 80 11.68 -7.22 9.26
C CYS A 80 12.15 -7.67 10.66
N ASP A 81 13.06 -8.64 10.75
CA ASP A 81 13.66 -9.07 12.02
C ASP A 81 14.47 -7.92 12.67
N SER A 82 15.00 -7.02 11.85
CA SER A 82 15.68 -5.77 12.26
C SER A 82 14.71 -4.62 12.55
N LYS A 83 13.38 -4.88 12.59
CA LYS A 83 12.30 -3.92 12.84
C LYS A 83 12.08 -2.87 11.73
N ASP A 84 12.49 -3.17 10.52
CA ASP A 84 12.07 -2.37 9.36
C ASP A 84 10.62 -2.69 9.00
N ALA A 85 9.75 -1.70 9.14
CA ALA A 85 8.32 -1.86 8.88
C ALA A 85 8.02 -2.12 7.41
N ILE A 86 8.84 -1.58 6.49
CA ILE A 86 8.69 -1.80 5.04
C ILE A 86 9.08 -3.24 4.69
N GLY A 87 10.16 -3.76 5.26
CA GLY A 87 10.54 -5.16 5.11
C GLY A 87 9.48 -6.11 5.63
N CYS A 88 8.85 -5.81 6.79
CA CYS A 88 7.72 -6.59 7.30
C CYS A 88 6.51 -6.53 6.35
N HIS A 89 6.17 -5.36 5.81
CA HIS A 89 5.11 -5.20 4.82
C HIS A 89 5.37 -6.09 3.59
N ASN A 90 6.54 -5.95 2.98
CA ASN A 90 6.89 -6.66 1.76
C ASN A 90 6.92 -8.19 1.97
N LEU A 91 7.46 -8.64 3.11
CA LEU A 91 7.40 -10.07 3.47
C LEU A 91 5.95 -10.55 3.65
N GLY A 92 5.09 -9.72 4.23
CA GLY A 92 3.66 -9.99 4.35
C GLY A 92 3.00 -10.20 2.98
N VAL A 93 3.33 -9.36 1.99
CA VAL A 93 2.84 -9.49 0.60
C VAL A 93 3.31 -10.80 -0.03
N LEU A 94 4.58 -11.20 0.18
CA LEU A 94 5.09 -12.46 -0.35
C LEU A 94 4.37 -13.67 0.27
N TYR A 95 4.10 -13.66 1.59
CA TYR A 95 3.31 -14.73 2.23
C TYR A 95 1.85 -14.73 1.77
N GLU A 96 1.23 -13.58 1.55
CA GLU A 96 -0.14 -13.48 1.03
C GLU A 96 -0.24 -14.10 -0.37
N ARG A 97 0.76 -13.87 -1.23
CA ARG A 97 0.78 -14.32 -2.63
C ARG A 97 1.41 -15.71 -2.83
N GLY A 98 2.13 -16.24 -1.85
CA GLY A 98 2.90 -17.47 -2.00
C GLY A 98 4.09 -17.32 -2.96
N GLN A 99 4.73 -16.15 -2.98
CA GLN A 99 5.86 -15.86 -3.85
C GLN A 99 7.18 -16.01 -3.08
N GLY A 100 8.05 -16.93 -3.49
CA GLY A 100 9.31 -17.25 -2.81
C GLY A 100 9.16 -17.90 -1.43
N VAL A 101 7.92 -18.05 -0.97
CA VAL A 101 7.52 -18.71 0.28
C VAL A 101 6.20 -19.42 0.06
N GLU A 102 5.90 -20.44 0.85
CA GLU A 102 4.57 -21.06 0.85
C GLU A 102 3.51 -20.03 1.30
N GLN A 103 2.37 -19.95 0.61
CA GLN A 103 1.28 -19.05 0.96
C GLN A 103 0.80 -19.27 2.38
N ASP A 104 0.76 -18.21 3.17
CA ASP A 104 0.38 -18.27 4.59
C ASP A 104 -0.27 -16.94 5.02
N TYR A 105 -1.60 -16.89 4.98
CA TYR A 105 -2.35 -15.70 5.40
C TYR A 105 -2.22 -15.39 6.89
N ILE A 106 -1.91 -16.39 7.75
CA ILE A 106 -1.71 -16.15 9.18
C ILE A 106 -0.41 -15.37 9.40
N LYS A 107 0.66 -15.78 8.70
CA LYS A 107 1.93 -15.04 8.74
C LYS A 107 1.79 -13.67 8.10
N ALA A 108 1.11 -13.56 6.95
CA ALA A 108 0.83 -12.28 6.31
C ALA A 108 0.10 -11.32 7.25
N ALA A 109 -0.98 -11.77 7.91
CA ALA A 109 -1.73 -10.95 8.87
C ALA A 109 -0.86 -10.46 10.05
N LYS A 110 0.03 -11.32 10.57
CA LYS A 110 0.95 -10.95 11.66
C LYS A 110 1.95 -9.89 11.21
N LEU A 111 2.53 -10.05 10.04
CA LEU A 111 3.50 -9.11 9.46
C LEU A 111 2.85 -7.77 9.11
N TYR A 112 1.67 -7.79 8.49
CA TYR A 112 0.91 -6.57 8.23
C TYR A 112 0.52 -5.86 9.52
N LYS A 113 0.15 -6.61 10.58
CA LYS A 113 -0.16 -6.00 11.87
C LYS A 113 1.05 -5.26 12.42
N GLN A 114 2.22 -5.89 12.42
CA GLN A 114 3.47 -5.25 12.87
C GLN A 114 3.76 -3.99 12.07
N ALA A 115 3.79 -4.07 10.74
CA ALA A 115 4.08 -2.93 9.89
C ALA A 115 3.02 -1.81 10.00
N CYS A 116 1.73 -2.17 10.16
CA CYS A 116 0.65 -1.20 10.41
C CYS A 116 0.83 -0.48 11.75
N ASP A 117 1.23 -1.21 12.80
CA ASP A 117 1.48 -0.60 14.12
C ASP A 117 2.68 0.37 14.06
N ASP A 118 3.66 0.08 13.23
CA ASP A 118 4.84 0.92 12.96
C ASP A 118 4.60 2.01 11.88
N GLY A 119 3.34 2.19 11.43
CA GLY A 119 2.91 3.34 10.61
C GLY A 119 2.84 3.09 9.11
N VAL A 120 3.04 1.85 8.62
CA VAL A 120 2.86 1.53 7.19
C VAL A 120 1.36 1.40 6.88
N ASN A 121 0.79 2.44 6.29
CA ASN A 121 -0.65 2.54 5.99
C ASN A 121 -1.15 1.46 5.01
N ASP A 122 -0.32 1.05 4.04
CA ASP A 122 -0.59 -0.07 3.14
C ASP A 122 -0.83 -1.37 3.90
N SER A 123 -0.03 -1.61 4.94
CA SER A 123 -0.19 -2.79 5.79
C SER A 123 -1.50 -2.76 6.57
N CYS A 124 -1.93 -1.57 7.04
CA CYS A 124 -3.23 -1.42 7.68
C CYS A 124 -4.35 -1.75 6.68
N SER A 125 -4.22 -1.28 5.43
CA SER A 125 -5.18 -1.55 4.36
C SER A 125 -5.27 -3.05 4.06
N ASN A 126 -4.13 -3.71 3.85
CA ASN A 126 -4.08 -5.14 3.53
C ASN A 126 -4.59 -6.00 4.70
N LEU A 127 -4.22 -5.66 5.93
CA LEU A 127 -4.76 -6.35 7.11
C LEU A 127 -6.28 -6.18 7.22
N GLY A 128 -6.81 -5.01 6.88
CA GLY A 128 -8.24 -4.76 6.80
C GLY A 128 -8.94 -5.69 5.81
N VAL A 129 -8.34 -5.90 4.63
CA VAL A 129 -8.84 -6.85 3.61
C VAL A 129 -8.82 -8.30 4.15
N LEU A 130 -7.77 -8.70 4.85
CA LEU A 130 -7.71 -10.02 5.47
C LEU A 130 -8.83 -10.22 6.52
N TYR A 131 -9.13 -9.20 7.33
CA TYR A 131 -10.26 -9.25 8.27
C TYR A 131 -11.61 -9.23 7.56
N GLU A 132 -11.78 -8.48 6.46
CA GLU A 132 -13.01 -8.50 5.67
C GLU A 132 -13.30 -9.88 5.10
N ASN A 133 -12.27 -10.56 4.59
CA ASN A 133 -12.40 -11.86 3.93
C ASN A 133 -12.35 -13.05 4.91
N GLY A 134 -11.78 -12.89 6.11
CA GLY A 134 -11.51 -13.98 7.03
C GLY A 134 -10.33 -14.84 6.60
N GLN A 135 -9.31 -14.23 5.98
CA GLN A 135 -8.11 -14.90 5.50
C GLN A 135 -6.99 -14.81 6.55
N GLY A 136 -6.56 -15.94 7.10
CA GLY A 136 -5.56 -16.00 8.17
C GLY A 136 -5.98 -15.42 9.52
N VAL A 137 -7.15 -14.80 9.57
CA VAL A 137 -7.79 -14.21 10.75
C VAL A 137 -9.29 -14.50 10.73
N GLU A 138 -9.96 -14.48 11.88
CA GLU A 138 -11.41 -14.56 11.92
C GLU A 138 -12.05 -13.35 11.25
N LYS A 139 -13.03 -13.57 10.36
CA LYS A 139 -13.73 -12.51 9.64
C LYS A 139 -14.34 -11.48 10.59
N ASN A 140 -13.98 -10.22 10.41
CA ASN A 140 -14.41 -9.15 11.32
C ASN A 140 -14.43 -7.78 10.63
N TYR A 141 -15.59 -7.37 10.15
CA TYR A 141 -15.78 -6.06 9.51
C TYR A 141 -15.51 -4.87 10.44
N TYR A 142 -15.72 -5.01 11.74
CA TYR A 142 -15.43 -3.93 12.70
C TYR A 142 -13.93 -3.66 12.79
N LYS A 143 -13.12 -4.74 12.87
CA LYS A 143 -11.65 -4.60 12.85
C LYS A 143 -11.15 -4.06 11.51
N ALA A 144 -11.75 -4.51 10.39
CA ALA A 144 -11.44 -3.97 9.07
C ALA A 144 -11.72 -2.46 9.02
N ALA A 145 -12.88 -2.01 9.53
CA ALA A 145 -13.23 -0.59 9.59
C ALA A 145 -12.22 0.23 10.42
N GLN A 146 -11.78 -0.28 11.57
CA GLN A 146 -10.77 0.40 12.40
C GLN A 146 -9.43 0.55 11.67
N LEU A 147 -8.98 -0.51 10.97
CA LEU A 147 -7.74 -0.50 10.21
C LEU A 147 -7.82 0.48 9.03
N TRP A 148 -8.92 0.46 8.28
CA TRP A 148 -9.11 1.40 7.18
C TRP A 148 -9.34 2.84 7.64
N GLN A 149 -9.91 3.05 8.84
CA GLN A 149 -9.97 4.39 9.45
C GLN A 149 -8.56 4.94 9.73
N LYS A 150 -7.64 4.09 10.19
CA LYS A 150 -6.22 4.45 10.38
C LYS A 150 -5.55 4.74 9.03
N GLY A 151 -5.73 3.88 8.04
CA GLY A 151 -5.12 4.01 6.71
C GLY A 151 -5.69 5.17 5.86
N CYS A 152 -6.96 5.56 6.05
CA CYS A 152 -7.60 6.65 5.29
C CYS A 152 -7.12 8.05 5.69
N GLY A 153 -6.30 8.19 6.79
CA GLY A 153 -5.84 9.51 7.26
C GLY A 153 -4.91 10.24 6.28
N ASP A 154 -4.06 9.52 5.55
CA ASP A 154 -2.91 10.08 4.82
C ASP A 154 -2.95 9.87 3.29
N LYS A 155 -4.07 10.14 2.63
CA LYS A 155 -4.22 10.04 1.16
C LYS A 155 -4.24 8.60 0.58
N PHE A 156 -4.43 7.59 1.42
CA PHE A 156 -4.57 6.21 0.94
C PHE A 156 -6.00 5.99 0.43
N SER A 157 -6.16 6.14 -0.88
CA SER A 157 -7.44 6.03 -1.60
C SER A 157 -8.16 4.70 -1.32
N MET A 158 -7.43 3.58 -1.31
CA MET A 158 -8.01 2.24 -1.10
C MET A 158 -8.63 2.08 0.30
N SER A 159 -7.98 2.55 1.37
CA SER A 159 -8.55 2.50 2.73
C SER A 159 -9.80 3.37 2.85
N CYS A 160 -9.81 4.56 2.25
CA CYS A 160 -10.97 5.43 2.22
C CYS A 160 -12.12 4.80 1.43
N TYR A 161 -11.83 4.21 0.27
CA TYR A 161 -12.79 3.48 -0.55
C TYR A 161 -13.45 2.33 0.22
N ASN A 162 -12.63 1.46 0.82
CA ASN A 162 -13.11 0.30 1.56
C ASN A 162 -13.95 0.70 2.79
N LEU A 163 -13.49 1.69 3.55
CA LEU A 163 -14.24 2.20 4.71
C LEU A 163 -15.56 2.84 4.29
N GLY A 164 -15.57 3.62 3.21
CA GLY A 164 -16.79 4.17 2.61
C GLY A 164 -17.77 3.07 2.22
N THR A 165 -17.27 1.98 1.67
CA THR A 165 -18.08 0.80 1.31
C THR A 165 -18.71 0.15 2.55
N LEU A 166 -17.98 0.04 3.67
CA LEU A 166 -18.56 -0.49 4.92
C LEU A 166 -19.66 0.43 5.46
N TYR A 167 -19.44 1.76 5.46
CA TYR A 167 -20.49 2.70 5.88
C TYR A 167 -21.71 2.68 4.95
N ASN A 168 -21.50 2.55 3.64
CA ASN A 168 -22.59 2.42 2.68
C ASN A 168 -23.43 1.15 2.90
N LYS A 169 -22.78 0.04 3.26
CA LYS A 169 -23.44 -1.26 3.47
C LYS A 169 -23.91 -1.49 4.91
N GLY A 170 -23.41 -0.74 5.90
CA GLY A 170 -23.66 -1.00 7.32
C GLY A 170 -22.97 -2.27 7.83
N GLN A 171 -21.81 -2.61 7.29
CA GLN A 171 -21.04 -3.80 7.66
C GLN A 171 -19.97 -3.44 8.70
N GLY A 172 -20.05 -4.02 9.90
CA GLY A 172 -19.13 -3.73 11.01
C GLY A 172 -19.26 -2.32 11.60
N VAL A 173 -20.02 -1.45 10.95
CA VAL A 173 -20.36 -0.09 11.36
C VAL A 173 -21.84 0.17 11.11
N LYS A 174 -22.45 1.14 11.82
CA LYS A 174 -23.80 1.58 11.48
C LYS A 174 -23.82 2.20 10.08
N GLN A 175 -24.79 1.82 9.25
CA GLN A 175 -24.94 2.40 7.91
C GLN A 175 -25.04 3.93 7.98
N ASP A 176 -24.23 4.59 7.15
CA ASP A 176 -24.16 6.04 7.12
C ASP A 176 -23.68 6.50 5.72
N TYR A 177 -24.64 6.85 4.87
CA TYR A 177 -24.35 7.31 3.50
C TYR A 177 -23.60 8.65 3.47
N TYR A 178 -23.80 9.52 4.47
CA TYR A 178 -23.07 10.78 4.54
C TYR A 178 -21.58 10.55 4.81
N LYS A 179 -21.24 9.66 5.75
CA LYS A 179 -19.85 9.26 5.98
C LYS A 179 -19.25 8.53 4.78
N ALA A 180 -20.03 7.67 4.11
CA ALA A 180 -19.59 7.03 2.88
C ALA A 180 -19.25 8.06 1.80
N ALA A 181 -20.09 9.09 1.61
CA ALA A 181 -19.84 10.17 0.66
C ALA A 181 -18.55 10.93 0.98
N GLN A 182 -18.34 11.33 2.24
CA GLN A 182 -17.10 12.02 2.66
C GLN A 182 -15.84 11.17 2.44
N LEU A 183 -15.91 9.87 2.67
CA LEU A 183 -14.78 8.95 2.48
C LEU A 183 -14.49 8.75 0.99
N TRP A 184 -15.52 8.58 0.17
CA TRP A 184 -15.36 8.44 -1.27
C TRP A 184 -14.96 9.78 -1.94
N GLU A 185 -15.33 10.93 -1.39
CA GLU A 185 -14.80 12.22 -1.81
C GLU A 185 -13.29 12.29 -1.64
N LYS A 186 -12.76 11.93 -0.46
CA LYS A 186 -11.31 11.82 -0.23
C LYS A 186 -10.63 10.84 -1.19
N GLY A 187 -11.23 9.67 -1.42
CA GLY A 187 -10.72 8.69 -2.38
C GLY A 187 -10.68 9.24 -3.81
N CYS A 188 -11.76 9.90 -4.24
CA CYS A 188 -11.86 10.51 -5.57
C CYS A 188 -10.85 11.65 -5.76
N ASP A 189 -10.60 12.46 -4.73
CA ASP A 189 -9.58 13.52 -4.77
C ASP A 189 -8.16 12.92 -4.84
N SER A 190 -7.98 11.72 -4.33
CA SER A 190 -6.75 10.93 -4.46
C SER A 190 -6.70 10.09 -5.75
N ARG A 191 -7.59 10.37 -6.72
CA ARG A 191 -7.68 9.74 -8.04
C ARG A 191 -8.06 8.26 -8.01
N ASP A 192 -8.85 7.83 -7.00
CA ASP A 192 -9.46 6.51 -7.00
C ASP A 192 -10.75 6.53 -7.84
N ASP A 193 -10.75 5.78 -8.92
CA ASP A 193 -11.84 5.74 -9.91
C ASP A 193 -13.14 5.18 -9.31
N MET A 194 -13.05 4.14 -8.48
CA MET A 194 -14.19 3.52 -7.81
C MET A 194 -14.82 4.45 -6.77
N SER A 195 -14.02 5.25 -6.06
CA SER A 195 -14.54 6.27 -5.13
C SER A 195 -15.30 7.36 -5.88
N CYS A 196 -14.76 7.87 -7.00
CA CYS A 196 -15.46 8.84 -7.83
C CYS A 196 -16.80 8.28 -8.34
N TYR A 197 -16.79 7.05 -8.82
CA TYR A 197 -17.99 6.37 -9.32
C TYR A 197 -19.04 6.20 -8.22
N ASN A 198 -18.67 5.67 -7.07
CA ASN A 198 -19.60 5.43 -5.97
C ASN A 198 -20.15 6.71 -5.39
N LEU A 199 -19.36 7.77 -5.30
CA LEU A 199 -19.82 9.11 -4.91
C LEU A 199 -20.83 9.64 -5.93
N GLY A 200 -20.59 9.45 -7.23
CA GLY A 200 -21.54 9.80 -8.29
C GLY A 200 -22.88 9.09 -8.12
N ILE A 201 -22.88 7.81 -7.75
CA ILE A 201 -24.11 7.06 -7.44
C ILE A 201 -24.87 7.67 -6.25
N LEU A 202 -24.17 8.12 -5.20
CA LEU A 202 -24.83 8.76 -4.06
C LEU A 202 -25.50 10.09 -4.46
N TYR A 203 -24.84 10.91 -5.29
CA TYR A 203 -25.43 12.14 -5.82
C TYR A 203 -26.60 11.86 -6.77
N GLU A 204 -26.53 10.85 -7.64
CA GLU A 204 -27.64 10.46 -8.52
C GLU A 204 -28.88 10.05 -7.71
N LYS A 205 -28.68 9.33 -6.59
CA LYS A 205 -29.77 8.81 -5.74
C LYS A 205 -30.22 9.77 -4.64
N GLY A 206 -29.41 10.77 -4.29
CA GLY A 206 -29.66 11.64 -3.14
C GLY A 206 -29.49 10.92 -1.81
N GLN A 207 -28.54 9.98 -1.71
CA GLN A 207 -28.26 9.20 -0.52
C GLN A 207 -27.10 9.80 0.28
N GLY A 208 -27.36 10.30 1.49
CA GLY A 208 -26.35 10.94 2.35
C GLY A 208 -25.90 12.32 1.86
N VAL A 209 -26.28 12.69 0.63
CA VAL A 209 -26.04 13.99 -0.01
C VAL A 209 -27.32 14.42 -0.74
N GLY A 210 -27.48 15.72 -1.00
CA GLY A 210 -28.57 16.21 -1.85
C GLY A 210 -28.46 15.62 -3.26
N ARG A 211 -29.61 15.21 -3.83
CA ARG A 211 -29.60 14.69 -5.22
C ARG A 211 -29.16 15.78 -6.19
N ASP A 212 -28.12 15.48 -6.97
CA ASP A 212 -27.54 16.39 -7.96
C ASP A 212 -26.99 15.60 -9.16
N TYR A 213 -27.71 15.67 -10.29
CA TYR A 213 -27.33 14.97 -11.52
C TYR A 213 -26.12 15.60 -12.21
N HIS A 214 -25.90 16.93 -12.05
CA HIS A 214 -24.72 17.59 -12.62
C HIS A 214 -23.46 17.16 -11.88
N MET A 215 -23.50 17.14 -10.53
CA MET A 215 -22.40 16.62 -9.72
C MET A 215 -22.15 15.14 -10.02
N ALA A 216 -23.22 14.33 -10.09
CA ALA A 216 -23.10 12.91 -10.44
C ALA A 216 -22.41 12.71 -11.80
N LYS A 217 -22.81 13.49 -12.83
CA LYS A 217 -22.20 13.43 -14.17
C LYS A 217 -20.71 13.77 -14.14
N GLU A 218 -20.31 14.82 -13.43
CA GLU A 218 -18.90 15.21 -13.31
C GLU A 218 -18.08 14.12 -12.59
N LEU A 219 -18.63 13.48 -11.56
CA LEU A 219 -17.96 12.38 -10.85
C LEU A 219 -17.84 11.13 -11.73
N PHE A 220 -18.85 10.79 -12.51
CA PHE A 220 -18.77 9.71 -13.49
C PHE A 220 -17.77 10.00 -14.61
N ARG A 221 -17.67 11.28 -15.05
CA ARG A 221 -16.64 11.70 -15.99
C ARG A 221 -15.24 11.51 -15.40
N LYS A 222 -15.01 11.96 -14.14
CA LYS A 222 -13.73 11.72 -13.46
C LYS A 222 -13.40 10.23 -13.38
N ALA A 223 -14.36 9.37 -13.02
CA ALA A 223 -14.16 7.92 -12.97
C ALA A 223 -13.82 7.36 -14.36
N CYS A 224 -14.47 7.83 -15.41
CA CYS A 224 -14.16 7.46 -16.79
C CYS A 224 -12.75 7.89 -17.21
N ASP A 225 -12.37 9.13 -16.92
CA ASP A 225 -11.04 9.68 -17.23
C ASP A 225 -9.92 8.93 -16.48
N LEU A 226 -10.24 8.33 -15.32
CA LEU A 226 -9.34 7.47 -14.54
C LEU A 226 -9.32 6.02 -15.06
N GLY A 227 -10.13 5.67 -16.02
CA GLY A 227 -10.11 4.38 -16.70
C GLY A 227 -11.20 3.40 -16.26
N LEU A 228 -12.24 3.84 -15.53
CA LEU A 228 -13.34 2.99 -15.11
C LEU A 228 -14.47 2.94 -16.17
N PRO A 229 -14.67 1.83 -16.92
CA PRO A 229 -15.69 1.77 -17.97
C PRO A 229 -17.13 2.06 -17.50
N PRO A 230 -17.60 1.56 -16.34
CA PRO A 230 -18.92 1.92 -15.81
C PRO A 230 -19.11 3.44 -15.62
N GLY A 231 -18.05 4.17 -15.25
CA GLY A 231 -18.07 5.64 -15.15
C GLY A 231 -18.41 6.29 -16.50
N CYS A 232 -17.78 5.80 -17.58
CA CYS A 232 -18.05 6.30 -18.94
C CYS A 232 -19.51 6.06 -19.36
N ASP A 233 -20.05 4.88 -19.06
CA ASP A 233 -21.45 4.53 -19.40
C ASP A 233 -22.45 5.43 -18.66
N PHE A 234 -22.23 5.66 -17.36
CA PHE A 234 -23.11 6.54 -16.58
C PHE A 234 -22.97 8.00 -16.98
N TYR A 235 -21.75 8.48 -17.27
CA TYR A 235 -21.52 9.80 -17.81
C TYR A 235 -22.30 10.02 -19.12
N LYS A 236 -22.17 9.11 -20.09
CA LYS A 236 -22.90 9.16 -21.37
C LYS A 236 -24.42 9.19 -21.15
N LYS A 237 -24.93 8.30 -20.30
CA LYS A 237 -26.35 8.21 -19.98
C LYS A 237 -26.93 9.52 -19.40
N LEU A 238 -26.21 10.20 -18.50
CA LEU A 238 -26.65 11.48 -17.95
C LEU A 238 -26.55 12.61 -18.98
N ASN A 239 -25.51 12.58 -19.81
CA ASN A 239 -25.35 13.56 -20.89
C ASN A 239 -26.48 13.46 -21.94
N GLU A 240 -26.91 12.26 -22.32
CA GLU A 240 -28.04 11.99 -23.22
C GLU A 240 -29.37 12.47 -22.64
N LYS A 241 -29.50 12.52 -21.31
CA LYS A 241 -30.69 13.06 -20.61
C LYS A 241 -30.68 14.57 -20.44
N GLY A 242 -29.62 15.25 -20.88
CA GLY A 242 -29.54 16.72 -20.85
C GLY A 242 -29.06 17.32 -19.53
N PHE A 243 -28.45 16.53 -18.67
CA PHE A 243 -27.83 17.00 -17.43
C PHE A 243 -26.40 17.51 -17.65
#